data_70193d8cea70a523bfeff73fe77b3095
#
_entry.id   70193d8cea70a523bfeff73fe77b3095
#
_cell.length_a   1.000
_cell.length_b   1.000
_cell.length_c   1.000
_cell.angle_alpha   90.00
_cell.angle_beta   90.00
_cell.angle_gamma   90.00
#
_symmetry.space_group_name_H-M   'P 1'
#
loop_
_entity.id
_entity.type
_entity.pdbx_description
1 polymer ?
#
loop_
_entity_poly.entity_id
_entity_poly.type
_entity_poly.pdbx_seq_one_letter_code
_entity_poly.pdbx_strand_id
1 'polypeptide(L)'
;TLGGADGWELRIEGRQYATPAWDGMARLTVTAADGRTDTAALRVAPFLLLSNMNRARTVYVRDYPTRNEAFIAGLQRVMPMAGTDLYIVGAQPVTGYSANNIWMQDTMEVGWTAMPGKGMNVVLKANRNKPLDAFSREYLLGPDYGWLQVGQFRREFGAGDGGNSWLDWYGNLEVTPPLPGWPWGRVLYGADGIAPDAPGLNPEIVAMLNAQGVQGPALRLDVGWLLIKHVDEMVSFLPSIDPACRYKVMVPDTGVALSLMRQWRDHGHGAAVMFDIYPEKTTIDALLANTALVAYNERLQRERIEPAISMLKSELGLQEVELVRVPYLQTESRAAMIPNLINSLVVNGHLVAPDPRGPVIDGKDQLQQAFRTLVASSGLEVHFVDDRRYHTWSGNVHCGTNARREPYDTPWWAAGRP
;
A
#
# COMPACT_ATOMS: atom_id res chain seq x y z
N THR A 1 -38.72 -0.68 -36.99
CA THR A 1 -39.81 -1.25 -36.19
C THR A 1 -39.31 -2.48 -35.47
N LEU A 2 -39.21 -2.35 -34.16
CA LEU A 2 -38.92 -3.45 -33.27
C LEU A 2 -40.25 -4.11 -32.94
N GLY A 3 -40.50 -5.33 -33.42
CA GLY A 3 -41.79 -5.97 -33.15
C GLY A 3 -41.74 -7.47 -33.38
N GLY A 4 -41.80 -8.22 -32.33
CA GLY A 4 -42.12 -9.63 -32.22
C GLY A 4 -42.73 -9.89 -30.87
N ALA A 5 -43.59 -10.88 -30.75
CA ALA A 5 -44.29 -11.26 -29.50
C ALA A 5 -43.35 -11.71 -28.37
N ASP A 6 -42.08 -11.99 -28.69
CA ASP A 6 -41.11 -12.60 -27.78
C ASP A 6 -40.12 -11.58 -27.15
N GLY A 7 -40.29 -10.28 -27.40
CA GLY A 7 -39.38 -9.25 -26.89
C GLY A 7 -38.04 -9.15 -27.62
N TRP A 8 -37.24 -8.17 -27.23
CA TRP A 8 -35.90 -7.94 -27.77
C TRP A 8 -34.87 -8.05 -26.65
N GLU A 9 -33.79 -8.82 -26.89
CA GLU A 9 -32.61 -8.83 -26.06
C GLU A 9 -31.60 -7.82 -26.59
N LEU A 10 -31.21 -6.85 -25.77
CA LEU A 10 -30.14 -5.90 -26.04
C LEU A 10 -28.95 -6.17 -25.14
N ARG A 11 -27.80 -6.44 -25.72
CA ARG A 11 -26.54 -6.60 -24.99
C ARG A 11 -25.75 -5.29 -25.04
N ILE A 12 -25.39 -4.79 -23.86
CA ILE A 12 -24.62 -3.55 -23.70
C ILE A 12 -23.32 -3.89 -22.98
N GLU A 13 -22.20 -3.39 -23.53
CA GLU A 13 -20.87 -3.55 -22.98
C GLU A 13 -20.27 -2.19 -22.63
N GLY A 14 -19.74 -2.03 -21.40
CA GLY A 14 -18.96 -0.88 -21.01
C GLY A 14 -17.52 -1.03 -21.57
N ARG A 15 -17.07 -0.05 -22.35
CA ARG A 15 -15.74 -0.09 -23.01
C ARG A 15 -14.69 0.80 -22.35
N GLN A 16 -15.09 1.62 -21.39
CA GLN A 16 -14.19 2.47 -20.60
C GLN A 16 -14.77 2.71 -19.22
N TYR A 17 -13.91 2.98 -18.27
CA TYR A 17 -14.28 3.44 -16.93
C TYR A 17 -14.76 4.91 -16.97
N ALA A 18 -15.44 5.34 -15.90
CA ALA A 18 -15.75 6.75 -15.70
C ALA A 18 -14.47 7.60 -15.74
N THR A 19 -14.57 8.80 -16.28
CA THR A 19 -13.49 9.78 -16.44
C THR A 19 -13.92 11.14 -15.91
N PRO A 20 -13.04 12.11 -15.73
CA PRO A 20 -13.45 13.47 -15.36
C PRO A 20 -14.46 14.12 -16.32
N ALA A 21 -14.47 13.68 -17.58
CA ALA A 21 -15.38 14.19 -18.62
C ALA A 21 -16.67 13.39 -18.74
N TRP A 22 -16.78 12.21 -18.10
CA TRP A 22 -17.95 11.34 -18.18
C TRP A 22 -18.12 10.52 -16.90
N ASP A 23 -19.26 10.67 -16.24
CA ASP A 23 -19.58 10.07 -14.94
C ASP A 23 -19.84 8.54 -14.98
N GLY A 24 -19.64 7.90 -16.11
CA GLY A 24 -19.90 6.48 -16.30
C GLY A 24 -21.37 6.15 -16.54
N MET A 25 -22.26 7.14 -16.68
CA MET A 25 -23.68 6.92 -16.90
C MET A 25 -24.03 6.86 -18.39
N ALA A 26 -24.84 5.88 -18.75
CA ALA A 26 -25.48 5.77 -20.05
C ALA A 26 -27.00 5.66 -19.86
N ARG A 27 -27.77 6.30 -20.75
CA ARG A 27 -29.24 6.22 -20.76
C ARG A 27 -29.69 5.52 -22.01
N LEU A 28 -30.48 4.46 -21.84
CA LEU A 28 -31.15 3.77 -22.92
C LEU A 28 -32.63 4.17 -22.90
N THR A 29 -33.07 4.84 -23.92
CA THR A 29 -34.48 5.19 -24.07
C THR A 29 -35.09 4.38 -25.22
N VAL A 30 -36.17 3.70 -24.95
CA VAL A 30 -36.99 2.99 -25.94
C VAL A 30 -38.26 3.77 -26.15
N THR A 31 -38.58 4.03 -27.42
CA THR A 31 -39.80 4.73 -27.81
C THR A 31 -40.68 3.77 -28.63
N ALA A 32 -41.89 3.54 -28.16
CA ALA A 32 -42.88 2.75 -28.88
C ALA A 32 -43.49 3.54 -30.05
N ALA A 33 -44.11 2.85 -30.99
CA ALA A 33 -44.73 3.47 -32.16
C ALA A 33 -45.88 4.44 -31.81
N ASP A 34 -46.50 4.28 -30.65
CA ASP A 34 -47.53 5.15 -30.12
C ASP A 34 -46.96 6.37 -29.32
N GLY A 35 -45.65 6.55 -29.32
CA GLY A 35 -44.97 7.67 -28.68
C GLY A 35 -44.65 7.45 -27.18
N ARG A 36 -45.09 6.34 -26.60
CA ARG A 36 -44.69 6.02 -25.21
C ARG A 36 -43.19 5.75 -25.15
N THR A 37 -42.54 6.22 -24.08
CA THR A 37 -41.11 6.08 -23.87
C THR A 37 -40.86 5.41 -22.51
N ASP A 38 -39.84 4.55 -22.46
CA ASP A 38 -39.27 4.03 -21.22
C ASP A 38 -37.76 4.23 -21.26
N THR A 39 -37.15 4.54 -20.10
CA THR A 39 -35.74 4.87 -20.01
C THR A 39 -35.08 4.09 -18.88
N ALA A 40 -34.04 3.31 -19.18
CA ALA A 40 -33.15 2.68 -18.24
C ALA A 40 -31.86 3.49 -18.12
N ALA A 41 -31.45 3.80 -16.89
CA ALA A 41 -30.14 4.37 -16.59
C ALA A 41 -29.16 3.23 -16.24
N LEU A 42 -28.05 3.19 -16.94
CA LEU A 42 -26.98 2.21 -16.76
C LEU A 42 -25.73 2.94 -16.30
N ARG A 43 -25.00 2.36 -15.37
CA ARG A 43 -23.70 2.85 -14.94
C ARG A 43 -22.63 1.82 -15.24
N VAL A 44 -21.50 2.25 -15.82
CA VAL A 44 -20.34 1.39 -15.97
C VAL A 44 -19.83 0.99 -14.57
N ALA A 45 -19.48 -0.28 -14.41
CA ALA A 45 -18.92 -0.78 -13.16
C ALA A 45 -17.61 -0.02 -12.81
N PRO A 46 -17.46 0.53 -11.60
CA PRO A 46 -16.26 1.24 -11.23
C PRO A 46 -15.08 0.28 -11.03
N PHE A 47 -13.87 0.81 -11.19
CA PHE A 47 -12.67 0.19 -10.68
C PHE A 47 -12.54 0.50 -9.18
N LEU A 48 -12.32 -0.51 -8.36
CA LEU A 48 -12.14 -0.43 -6.91
C LEU A 48 -10.77 -0.98 -6.51
N LEU A 49 -10.05 -0.25 -5.67
CA LEU A 49 -8.91 -0.76 -4.94
C LEU A 49 -9.40 -1.59 -3.74
N LEU A 50 -8.60 -2.57 -3.32
CA LEU A 50 -8.92 -3.45 -2.20
C LEU A 50 -7.96 -3.16 -1.04
N SER A 51 -8.54 -2.92 0.15
CA SER A 51 -7.77 -2.63 1.35
C SER A 51 -6.82 -3.79 1.71
N ASN A 52 -5.68 -3.46 2.31
CA ASN A 52 -4.77 -4.46 2.86
C ASN A 52 -5.41 -5.37 3.93
N MET A 53 -6.57 -5.02 4.46
CA MET A 53 -7.37 -5.83 5.37
C MET A 53 -8.33 -6.79 4.67
N ASN A 54 -8.58 -6.65 3.36
CA ASN A 54 -9.33 -7.64 2.59
C ASN A 54 -8.53 -8.95 2.54
N ARG A 55 -9.22 -10.07 2.60
CA ARG A 55 -8.59 -11.39 2.59
C ARG A 55 -7.69 -11.58 1.37
N ALA A 56 -6.42 -11.87 1.59
CA ALA A 56 -5.47 -12.17 0.53
C ALA A 56 -5.65 -13.59 0.01
N ARG A 57 -5.69 -13.76 -1.30
CA ARG A 57 -5.73 -15.06 -2.00
C ARG A 57 -4.38 -15.47 -2.53
N THR A 58 -3.61 -14.50 -3.01
CA THR A 58 -2.28 -14.74 -3.57
C THR A 58 -1.37 -13.59 -3.18
N VAL A 59 -0.18 -13.89 -2.70
CA VAL A 59 0.90 -12.94 -2.52
C VAL A 59 1.93 -13.17 -3.61
N TYR A 60 2.34 -12.11 -4.27
CA TYR A 60 3.36 -12.11 -5.32
C TYR A 60 4.69 -11.61 -4.75
N VAL A 61 5.77 -12.29 -5.08
CA VAL A 61 7.14 -11.88 -4.74
C VAL A 61 8.07 -12.17 -5.92
N ARG A 62 9.04 -11.29 -6.15
CA ARG A 62 10.05 -11.49 -7.19
C ARG A 62 11.20 -12.34 -6.66
N ASP A 63 11.53 -13.43 -7.36
CA ASP A 63 12.76 -14.18 -7.13
C ASP A 63 13.97 -13.38 -7.64
N TYR A 64 14.92 -13.13 -6.77
CA TYR A 64 16.22 -12.56 -7.11
C TYR A 64 17.32 -13.50 -6.59
N PRO A 65 17.71 -14.50 -7.40
CA PRO A 65 18.60 -15.57 -6.97
C PRO A 65 19.86 -15.06 -6.28
N THR A 66 20.26 -15.73 -5.19
CA THR A 66 21.39 -15.39 -4.30
C THR A 66 21.27 -14.06 -3.56
N ARG A 67 20.11 -13.41 -3.58
CA ARG A 67 19.95 -12.08 -3.00
C ARG A 67 18.78 -11.93 -2.02
N ASN A 68 17.65 -12.61 -2.26
CA ASN A 68 16.46 -12.52 -1.41
C ASN A 68 15.89 -13.90 -1.01
N GLU A 69 16.70 -14.95 -1.03
CA GLU A 69 16.29 -16.31 -0.66
C GLU A 69 15.75 -16.39 0.75
N ALA A 70 16.42 -15.74 1.72
CA ALA A 70 15.97 -15.72 3.11
C ALA A 70 14.61 -15.04 3.27
N PHE A 71 14.35 -13.97 2.51
CA PHE A 71 13.06 -13.29 2.47
C PHE A 71 11.97 -14.21 1.92
N ILE A 72 12.22 -14.84 0.76
CA ILE A 72 11.28 -15.79 0.15
C ILE A 72 11.01 -16.97 1.09
N ALA A 73 12.05 -17.54 1.71
CA ALA A 73 11.88 -18.60 2.70
C ALA A 73 11.04 -18.15 3.90
N GLY A 74 11.17 -16.89 4.31
CA GLY A 74 10.29 -16.28 5.32
C GLY A 74 8.83 -16.28 4.89
N LEU A 75 8.54 -15.83 3.67
CA LEU A 75 7.18 -15.83 3.11
C LEU A 75 6.64 -17.26 2.94
N GLN A 76 7.44 -18.20 2.46
CA GLN A 76 7.05 -19.61 2.31
C GLN A 76 6.63 -20.27 3.62
N ARG A 77 7.17 -19.82 4.77
CA ARG A 77 6.72 -20.29 6.09
C ARG A 77 5.38 -19.71 6.50
N VAL A 78 5.15 -18.42 6.22
CA VAL A 78 3.96 -17.70 6.71
C VAL A 78 2.74 -17.91 5.81
N MET A 79 2.90 -17.92 4.49
CA MET A 79 1.75 -17.97 3.58
C MET A 79 0.85 -19.19 3.76
N PRO A 80 1.35 -20.43 3.99
CA PRO A 80 0.50 -21.57 4.30
C PRO A 80 -0.30 -21.40 5.61
N MET A 81 0.29 -20.77 6.63
CA MET A 81 -0.38 -20.47 7.90
C MET A 81 -1.53 -19.48 7.69
N ALA A 82 -1.32 -18.50 6.81
CA ALA A 82 -2.31 -17.51 6.42
C ALA A 82 -3.37 -18.06 5.44
N GLY A 83 -3.26 -19.30 4.99
CA GLY A 83 -4.15 -19.87 3.97
C GLY A 83 -4.14 -19.07 2.67
N THR A 84 -2.96 -18.65 2.23
CA THR A 84 -2.71 -17.77 1.08
C THR A 84 -1.67 -18.40 0.17
N ASP A 85 -1.89 -18.34 -1.14
CA ASP A 85 -0.92 -18.79 -2.13
C ASP A 85 0.27 -17.82 -2.21
N LEU A 86 1.49 -18.35 -2.34
CA LEU A 86 2.67 -17.56 -2.67
C LEU A 86 3.05 -17.81 -4.13
N TYR A 87 2.98 -16.76 -4.94
CA TYR A 87 3.43 -16.80 -6.33
C TYR A 87 4.81 -16.15 -6.45
N ILE A 88 5.81 -16.97 -6.73
CA ILE A 88 7.20 -16.52 -6.90
C ILE A 88 7.44 -16.22 -8.38
N VAL A 89 7.60 -14.95 -8.70
CA VAL A 89 7.89 -14.48 -10.05
C VAL A 89 9.35 -14.74 -10.35
N GLY A 90 9.63 -15.82 -11.08
CA GLY A 90 10.99 -16.28 -11.39
C GLY A 90 11.75 -15.37 -12.36
N ALA A 91 13.07 -15.58 -12.41
CA ALA A 91 13.94 -14.95 -13.41
C ALA A 91 13.65 -15.49 -14.83
N GLN A 92 13.12 -16.69 -14.93
CA GLN A 92 12.70 -17.39 -16.15
C GLN A 92 11.21 -17.78 -16.01
N PRO A 93 10.40 -17.80 -17.04
CA PRO A 93 10.73 -17.57 -18.45
C PRO A 93 10.63 -16.10 -18.88
N VAL A 94 10.42 -15.15 -17.99
CA VAL A 94 10.21 -13.74 -18.33
C VAL A 94 11.55 -13.14 -18.74
N THR A 95 11.84 -13.17 -20.03
CA THR A 95 13.06 -12.62 -20.61
C THR A 95 13.03 -11.09 -20.53
N GLY A 96 14.15 -10.47 -20.17
CA GLY A 96 14.31 -9.02 -20.15
C GLY A 96 14.00 -8.35 -18.81
N TYR A 97 13.61 -9.08 -17.77
CA TYR A 97 13.54 -8.51 -16.43
C TYR A 97 14.93 -8.13 -15.92
N SER A 98 15.07 -6.89 -15.49
CA SER A 98 16.26 -6.49 -14.77
C SER A 98 16.41 -7.37 -13.54
N ALA A 99 17.57 -8.01 -13.37
CA ALA A 99 17.88 -8.80 -12.18
C ALA A 99 17.78 -7.97 -10.90
N ASN A 100 17.82 -6.64 -10.99
CA ASN A 100 17.80 -5.73 -9.85
C ASN A 100 16.39 -5.25 -9.48
N ASN A 101 15.35 -5.63 -10.23
CA ASN A 101 13.99 -5.14 -9.96
C ASN A 101 13.22 -6.17 -9.13
N ILE A 102 13.12 -5.93 -7.83
CA ILE A 102 12.46 -6.81 -6.85
C ILE A 102 11.17 -6.20 -6.25
N TRP A 103 10.81 -5.00 -6.72
CA TRP A 103 9.73 -4.18 -6.15
C TRP A 103 8.39 -4.57 -6.76
N MET A 104 7.73 -5.58 -6.18
CA MET A 104 6.45 -6.08 -6.70
C MET A 104 5.32 -5.10 -6.47
N GLN A 105 5.27 -4.42 -5.31
CA GLN A 105 4.26 -3.40 -5.02
C GLN A 105 4.29 -2.27 -6.06
N ASP A 106 5.49 -1.88 -6.45
CA ASP A 106 5.67 -0.76 -7.38
C ASP A 106 5.22 -1.04 -8.81
N THR A 107 4.95 -2.32 -9.16
CA THR A 107 4.62 -2.68 -10.56
C THR A 107 3.15 -2.47 -10.89
N MET A 108 2.27 -2.68 -9.92
CA MET A 108 0.84 -2.81 -10.16
C MET A 108 0.04 -2.66 -8.88
N GLU A 109 -1.25 -2.33 -9.03
CA GLU A 109 -2.28 -2.58 -8.03
C GLU A 109 -3.29 -3.58 -8.57
N VAL A 110 -3.71 -4.54 -7.72
CA VAL A 110 -4.75 -5.50 -8.09
C VAL A 110 -6.07 -5.06 -7.46
N GLY A 111 -6.90 -4.45 -8.27
CA GLY A 111 -8.24 -4.02 -7.89
C GLY A 111 -9.32 -4.97 -8.40
N TRP A 112 -10.56 -4.49 -8.34
CA TRP A 112 -11.76 -5.23 -8.66
C TRP A 112 -12.77 -4.37 -9.42
N THR A 113 -13.49 -4.99 -10.34
CA THR A 113 -14.68 -4.42 -10.96
C THR A 113 -15.81 -5.46 -10.96
N ALA A 114 -17.04 -5.04 -10.74
CA ALA A 114 -18.17 -5.96 -10.68
C ALA A 114 -19.48 -5.31 -11.13
N MET A 115 -20.32 -6.14 -11.72
CA MET A 115 -21.72 -5.88 -12.03
C MET A 115 -22.57 -7.04 -11.44
N PRO A 116 -23.90 -6.94 -11.35
CA PRO A 116 -24.73 -8.03 -10.88
C PRO A 116 -24.43 -9.35 -11.59
N GLY A 117 -24.08 -10.37 -10.82
CA GLY A 117 -23.77 -11.72 -11.30
C GLY A 117 -22.39 -11.91 -11.92
N LYS A 118 -21.56 -10.87 -12.05
CA LYS A 118 -20.19 -10.99 -12.60
C LYS A 118 -19.24 -10.01 -11.93
N GLY A 119 -17.99 -10.46 -11.77
CA GLY A 119 -16.90 -9.60 -11.33
C GLY A 119 -15.57 -10.18 -11.81
N MET A 120 -14.54 -9.34 -11.85
CA MET A 120 -13.18 -9.77 -12.20
C MET A 120 -12.15 -8.89 -11.50
N ASN A 121 -10.97 -9.46 -11.29
CA ASN A 121 -9.81 -8.65 -10.89
C ASN A 121 -9.40 -7.73 -12.04
N VAL A 122 -8.88 -6.57 -11.72
CA VAL A 122 -8.31 -5.66 -12.72
C VAL A 122 -6.97 -5.17 -12.20
N VAL A 123 -5.94 -5.40 -12.98
CA VAL A 123 -4.63 -4.86 -12.69
C VAL A 123 -4.54 -3.44 -13.20
N LEU A 124 -4.29 -2.50 -12.32
CA LEU A 124 -3.85 -1.16 -12.66
C LEU A 124 -2.31 -1.18 -12.70
N LYS A 125 -1.73 -1.00 -13.90
CA LYS A 125 -0.27 -1.01 -14.09
C LYS A 125 0.31 0.35 -13.73
N ALA A 126 1.40 0.36 -12.96
CA ALA A 126 2.13 1.57 -12.63
C ALA A 126 2.82 2.21 -13.85
N ASN A 127 2.90 3.55 -13.86
CA ASN A 127 3.56 4.31 -14.92
C ASN A 127 5.08 4.34 -14.74
N ARG A 128 5.69 3.17 -14.68
CA ARG A 128 7.14 3.00 -14.65
C ARG A 128 7.60 2.23 -15.88
N ASN A 129 8.87 2.37 -16.22
CA ASN A 129 9.45 1.73 -17.40
C ASN A 129 10.51 0.71 -16.96
N LYS A 130 10.06 -0.38 -16.35
CA LYS A 130 10.91 -1.49 -15.89
C LYS A 130 10.45 -2.80 -16.49
N PRO A 131 11.36 -3.74 -16.81
CA PRO A 131 10.97 -5.02 -17.40
C PRO A 131 9.99 -5.83 -16.57
N LEU A 132 10.07 -5.77 -15.22
CA LEU A 132 9.12 -6.46 -14.32
C LEU A 132 7.66 -6.02 -14.53
N ASP A 133 7.43 -4.82 -15.03
CA ASP A 133 6.09 -4.27 -15.27
C ASP A 133 5.29 -5.06 -16.32
N ALA A 134 5.99 -5.83 -17.18
CA ALA A 134 5.37 -6.69 -18.17
C ALA A 134 4.66 -7.90 -17.52
N PHE A 135 5.07 -8.30 -16.30
CA PHE A 135 4.53 -9.47 -15.60
C PHE A 135 3.00 -9.48 -15.55
N SER A 136 2.39 -8.38 -15.18
CA SER A 136 0.94 -8.32 -14.99
C SER A 136 0.16 -8.57 -16.30
N ARG A 137 0.68 -8.09 -17.43
CA ARG A 137 0.05 -8.29 -18.73
C ARG A 137 0.34 -9.67 -19.31
N GLU A 138 1.55 -10.17 -19.12
CA GLU A 138 1.99 -11.44 -19.72
C GLU A 138 1.48 -12.68 -18.96
N TYR A 139 1.28 -12.56 -17.64
CA TYR A 139 0.98 -13.70 -16.77
C TYR A 139 -0.35 -13.62 -16.04
N LEU A 140 -0.89 -12.41 -15.79
CA LEU A 140 -2.15 -12.27 -15.07
C LEU A 140 -3.33 -11.99 -16.01
N LEU A 141 -3.14 -11.26 -17.11
CA LEU A 141 -4.23 -10.95 -18.04
C LEU A 141 -4.89 -12.25 -18.57
N GLY A 142 -6.19 -12.37 -18.39
CA GLY A 142 -6.95 -13.56 -18.75
C GLY A 142 -8.44 -13.40 -18.50
N PRO A 143 -9.23 -14.50 -18.52
CA PRO A 143 -10.67 -14.44 -18.37
C PRO A 143 -11.16 -13.80 -17.07
N ASP A 144 -10.37 -13.92 -15.98
CA ASP A 144 -10.70 -13.41 -14.65
C ASP A 144 -9.89 -12.17 -14.27
N TYR A 145 -9.08 -11.66 -15.21
CA TYR A 145 -8.20 -10.52 -15.00
C TYR A 145 -8.25 -9.53 -16.17
N GLY A 146 -8.76 -8.35 -15.89
CA GLY A 146 -8.58 -7.18 -16.74
C GLY A 146 -7.21 -6.53 -16.51
N TRP A 147 -6.80 -5.66 -17.42
CA TRP A 147 -5.57 -4.90 -17.33
C TRP A 147 -5.81 -3.46 -17.77
N LEU A 148 -5.35 -2.51 -16.96
CA LEU A 148 -5.55 -1.09 -17.15
C LEU A 148 -4.23 -0.34 -16.97
N GLN A 149 -3.95 0.58 -17.87
CA GLN A 149 -2.92 1.60 -17.70
C GLN A 149 -3.53 2.98 -17.90
N VAL A 150 -3.28 3.88 -16.96
CA VAL A 150 -3.80 5.25 -16.96
C VAL A 150 -2.64 6.22 -16.87
N GLY A 151 -2.70 7.29 -17.65
CA GLY A 151 -1.66 8.29 -17.72
C GLY A 151 -0.41 7.80 -18.47
N GLN A 152 0.55 8.69 -18.57
CA GLN A 152 1.82 8.43 -19.25
C GLN A 152 2.98 8.43 -18.25
N PHE A 153 4.03 7.74 -18.65
CA PHE A 153 5.31 7.78 -17.97
C PHE A 153 5.80 9.22 -17.81
N ARG A 154 6.11 9.62 -16.59
CA ARG A 154 6.68 10.93 -16.27
C ARG A 154 8.17 10.78 -15.93
N ARG A 155 8.98 11.68 -16.47
CA ARG A 155 10.37 11.83 -16.03
C ARG A 155 10.43 12.85 -14.90
N GLU A 156 11.17 12.51 -13.85
CA GLU A 156 11.50 13.43 -12.77
C GLU A 156 12.98 13.76 -12.83
N PHE A 157 13.29 15.07 -12.78
CA PHE A 157 14.68 15.53 -12.78
C PHE A 157 15.35 15.11 -11.47
N GLY A 158 16.46 14.37 -11.55
CA GLY A 158 17.22 13.93 -10.38
C GLY A 158 16.77 12.58 -9.78
N ALA A 159 15.76 11.93 -10.30
CA ALA A 159 15.44 10.57 -9.90
C ALA A 159 16.55 9.61 -10.34
N GLY A 160 17.16 8.92 -9.37
CA GLY A 160 18.34 8.07 -9.57
C GLY A 160 18.13 6.82 -10.43
N ASP A 161 16.93 6.58 -10.93
CA ASP A 161 16.55 5.35 -11.61
C ASP A 161 16.10 5.58 -13.06
N GLY A 162 16.99 6.13 -13.85
CA GLY A 162 16.74 6.34 -15.28
C GLY A 162 15.67 7.40 -15.59
N GLY A 163 15.36 8.29 -14.64
CA GLY A 163 14.42 9.38 -14.81
C GLY A 163 12.96 9.02 -14.55
N ASN A 164 12.66 7.88 -13.90
CA ASN A 164 11.31 7.55 -13.45
C ASN A 164 10.88 8.44 -12.27
N SER A 165 9.65 8.93 -12.28
CA SER A 165 9.06 9.49 -11.07
C SER A 165 8.70 8.36 -10.12
N TRP A 166 9.36 8.27 -8.97
CA TRP A 166 9.04 7.26 -7.94
C TRP A 166 7.64 7.45 -7.37
N LEU A 167 7.13 8.68 -7.37
CA LEU A 167 5.76 8.99 -6.94
C LEU A 167 4.66 8.30 -7.77
N ASP A 168 4.99 7.80 -8.97
CA ASP A 168 4.07 7.05 -9.84
C ASP A 168 4.15 5.53 -9.64
N TRP A 169 4.96 5.06 -8.69
CA TRP A 169 5.05 3.66 -8.32
C TRP A 169 4.05 3.36 -7.21
N TYR A 170 3.47 2.16 -7.20
CA TYR A 170 2.29 1.92 -6.38
C TYR A 170 2.56 1.50 -4.92
N GLY A 171 3.81 1.56 -4.43
CA GLY A 171 4.05 1.80 -3.01
C GLY A 171 3.48 3.16 -2.57
N ASN A 172 3.27 4.08 -3.53
CA ASN A 172 2.67 5.39 -3.30
C ASN A 172 1.14 5.44 -3.51
N LEU A 173 0.46 4.32 -3.48
CA LEU A 173 -1.00 4.23 -3.64
C LEU A 173 -1.56 3.20 -2.66
N GLU A 174 -2.50 3.62 -1.82
CA GLU A 174 -3.14 2.80 -0.81
C GLU A 174 -4.65 3.07 -0.75
N VAL A 175 -5.39 2.18 -0.09
CA VAL A 175 -6.79 2.40 0.24
C VAL A 175 -7.08 2.05 1.70
N THR A 176 -7.86 2.88 2.37
CA THR A 176 -8.28 2.61 3.74
C THR A 176 -9.22 1.40 3.82
N PRO A 177 -9.35 0.76 4.97
CA PRO A 177 -10.53 -0.07 5.25
C PRO A 177 -11.83 0.75 5.13
N PRO A 178 -12.99 0.09 5.06
CA PRO A 178 -14.29 0.77 5.10
C PRO A 178 -14.41 1.74 6.28
N LEU A 179 -14.95 2.93 6.02
CA LEU A 179 -15.19 3.98 7.03
C LEU A 179 -16.47 4.74 6.71
N PRO A 180 -17.03 5.52 7.67
CA PRO A 180 -18.23 6.32 7.42
C PRO A 180 -18.09 7.24 6.21
N GLY A 181 -19.02 7.17 5.27
CA GLY A 181 -18.96 7.87 3.99
C GLY A 181 -18.20 7.15 2.88
N TRP A 182 -17.35 6.16 3.22
CA TRP A 182 -16.59 5.37 2.25
C TRP A 182 -16.69 3.87 2.56
N PRO A 183 -17.80 3.20 2.22
CA PRO A 183 -18.04 1.80 2.56
C PRO A 183 -17.08 0.82 1.86
N TRP A 184 -16.32 1.26 0.87
CA TRP A 184 -15.25 0.51 0.18
C TRP A 184 -13.87 1.11 0.41
N GLY A 185 -13.70 1.89 1.50
CA GLY A 185 -12.48 2.62 1.79
C GLY A 185 -12.30 3.87 0.93
N ARG A 186 -11.33 4.69 1.32
CA ARG A 186 -10.93 5.91 0.64
C ARG A 186 -9.50 5.77 0.13
N VAL A 187 -9.25 6.15 -1.11
CA VAL A 187 -7.91 6.14 -1.71
C VAL A 187 -6.99 7.15 -1.01
N LEU A 188 -5.73 6.75 -0.78
CA LEU A 188 -4.67 7.64 -0.32
C LEU A 188 -3.47 7.56 -1.25
N TYR A 189 -2.72 8.66 -1.35
CA TYR A 189 -1.45 8.70 -2.06
C TYR A 189 -0.50 9.73 -1.45
N GLY A 190 0.78 9.55 -1.69
CA GLY A 190 1.81 10.45 -1.21
C GLY A 190 2.19 11.54 -2.20
N ALA A 191 2.64 12.67 -1.65
CA ALA A 191 3.18 13.79 -2.41
C ALA A 191 4.44 14.36 -1.76
N ASP A 192 5.29 15.02 -2.55
CA ASP A 192 6.54 15.63 -2.12
C ASP A 192 6.31 17.00 -1.49
N GLY A 193 5.53 17.02 -0.41
CA GLY A 193 5.23 18.21 0.37
C GLY A 193 3.74 18.50 0.51
N ILE A 194 3.42 19.50 1.33
CA ILE A 194 2.05 19.90 1.69
C ILE A 194 1.42 20.89 0.69
N ALA A 195 2.25 21.60 -0.10
CA ALA A 195 1.73 22.59 -1.04
C ALA A 195 0.79 21.95 -2.07
N PRO A 196 -0.33 22.61 -2.44
CA PRO A 196 -1.31 22.02 -3.37
C PRO A 196 -0.73 21.61 -4.72
N ASP A 197 0.30 22.27 -5.17
CA ASP A 197 1.03 22.05 -6.43
C ASP A 197 2.29 21.16 -6.27
N ALA A 198 2.58 20.70 -5.04
CA ALA A 198 3.71 19.80 -4.85
C ALA A 198 3.51 18.48 -5.64
N PRO A 199 4.58 17.93 -6.24
CA PRO A 199 4.50 16.70 -7.00
C PRO A 199 3.89 15.55 -6.18
N GLY A 200 3.00 14.78 -6.78
CA GLY A 200 2.37 13.61 -6.18
C GLY A 200 2.20 12.50 -7.21
N LEU A 201 1.38 11.51 -6.88
CA LEU A 201 0.96 10.47 -7.83
C LEU A 201 0.45 11.12 -9.13
N ASN A 202 0.67 10.47 -10.26
CA ASN A 202 0.26 10.95 -11.57
C ASN A 202 -1.18 11.50 -11.55
N PRO A 203 -1.40 12.77 -11.91
CA PRO A 203 -2.72 13.40 -11.81
C PRO A 203 -3.80 12.74 -12.65
N GLU A 204 -3.44 12.07 -13.76
CA GLU A 204 -4.39 11.32 -14.56
C GLU A 204 -4.89 10.08 -13.83
N ILE A 205 -4.02 9.41 -13.06
CA ILE A 205 -4.40 8.27 -12.19
C ILE A 205 -5.32 8.75 -11.08
N VAL A 206 -4.97 9.82 -10.38
CA VAL A 206 -5.79 10.42 -9.31
C VAL A 206 -7.16 10.83 -9.86
N ALA A 207 -7.19 11.48 -11.03
CA ALA A 207 -8.41 11.90 -11.67
C ALA A 207 -9.30 10.71 -12.08
N MET A 208 -8.72 9.64 -12.61
CA MET A 208 -9.44 8.41 -12.93
C MET A 208 -10.01 7.75 -11.67
N LEU A 209 -9.21 7.60 -10.60
CA LEU A 209 -9.68 7.00 -9.34
C LEU A 209 -10.81 7.81 -8.72
N ASN A 210 -10.72 9.13 -8.72
CA ASN A 210 -11.78 10.02 -8.24
C ASN A 210 -13.05 9.92 -9.09
N ALA A 211 -12.92 9.81 -10.42
CA ALA A 211 -14.05 9.71 -11.33
C ALA A 211 -14.86 8.42 -11.15
N GLN A 212 -14.30 7.38 -10.50
CA GLN A 212 -15.07 6.18 -10.15
C GLN A 212 -16.20 6.50 -9.16
N GLY A 213 -16.09 7.58 -8.37
CA GLY A 213 -17.14 8.09 -7.49
C GLY A 213 -17.55 7.17 -6.35
N VAL A 214 -16.65 6.29 -5.91
CA VAL A 214 -16.90 5.33 -4.82
C VAL A 214 -15.83 5.37 -3.72
N GLN A 215 -14.57 5.61 -4.07
CA GLN A 215 -13.44 5.68 -3.12
C GLN A 215 -12.73 7.04 -3.11
N GLY A 216 -13.27 8.01 -3.85
CA GLY A 216 -12.79 9.38 -3.90
C GLY A 216 -13.60 10.33 -3.01
N PRO A 217 -13.14 11.57 -2.82
CA PRO A 217 -11.86 12.09 -3.33
C PRO A 217 -10.67 11.47 -2.61
N ALA A 218 -9.61 11.18 -3.38
CA ALA A 218 -8.39 10.61 -2.85
C ALA A 218 -7.72 11.56 -1.85
N LEU A 219 -7.22 11.00 -0.73
CA LEU A 219 -6.50 11.74 0.31
C LEU A 219 -5.02 11.81 -0.06
N ARG A 220 -4.47 13.00 -0.03
CA ARG A 220 -3.07 13.29 -0.33
C ARG A 220 -2.29 13.51 0.96
N LEU A 221 -1.18 12.77 1.15
CA LEU A 221 -0.32 12.89 2.32
C LEU A 221 1.06 13.43 1.95
N ASP A 222 1.68 14.21 2.85
CA ASP A 222 3.08 14.60 2.70
C ASP A 222 4.00 13.42 3.03
N VAL A 223 4.71 12.94 2.02
CA VAL A 223 5.75 11.91 2.11
C VAL A 223 7.11 12.42 1.62
N GLY A 224 7.25 13.71 1.34
CA GLY A 224 8.47 14.33 0.80
C GLY A 224 9.67 14.28 1.73
N TRP A 225 9.47 13.89 2.98
CA TRP A 225 10.52 13.67 3.98
C TRP A 225 11.14 12.26 3.90
N LEU A 226 10.49 11.33 3.24
CA LEU A 226 10.99 9.97 2.95
C LEU A 226 11.95 9.99 1.74
N LEU A 227 12.84 9.02 1.68
CA LEU A 227 13.76 8.89 0.55
C LEU A 227 13.04 8.51 -0.74
N ILE A 228 12.18 7.49 -0.68
CA ILE A 228 11.43 6.99 -1.84
C ILE A 228 10.12 7.76 -2.04
N LYS A 229 9.58 8.36 -0.98
CA LYS A 229 8.36 9.18 -1.01
C LYS A 229 7.09 8.36 -1.32
N HIS A 230 6.98 7.18 -0.73
CA HIS A 230 5.81 6.32 -0.86
C HIS A 230 4.92 6.36 0.38
N VAL A 231 3.61 6.27 0.18
CA VAL A 231 2.63 6.33 1.27
C VAL A 231 2.64 5.06 2.13
N ASP A 232 3.03 3.91 1.59
CA ASP A 232 3.19 2.63 2.29
C ASP A 232 4.34 2.62 3.31
N GLU A 233 5.21 3.64 3.25
CA GLU A 233 6.25 3.90 4.26
C GLU A 233 5.72 4.74 5.44
N MET A 234 4.57 5.41 5.26
CA MET A 234 3.97 6.33 6.24
C MET A 234 2.77 5.72 6.97
N VAL A 235 1.98 4.88 6.31
CA VAL A 235 0.72 4.35 6.85
C VAL A 235 0.48 2.90 6.45
N SER A 236 -0.02 2.11 7.40
CA SER A 236 -0.56 0.78 7.14
C SER A 236 -1.73 0.50 8.08
N PHE A 237 -2.78 -0.16 7.58
CA PHE A 237 -4.01 -0.44 8.32
C PHE A 237 -3.99 -1.86 8.89
N LEU A 238 -4.38 -2.00 10.16
CA LEU A 238 -4.47 -3.26 10.87
C LEU A 238 -5.90 -3.48 11.39
N PRO A 239 -6.36 -4.72 11.52
CA PRO A 239 -7.60 -4.99 12.26
C PRO A 239 -7.48 -4.52 13.70
N SER A 240 -8.59 -4.51 14.43
CA SER A 240 -8.63 -4.22 15.86
C SER A 240 -9.43 -5.31 16.59
N ILE A 241 -8.87 -5.81 17.69
CA ILE A 241 -9.62 -6.64 18.65
C ILE A 241 -10.38 -5.81 19.66
N ASP A 242 -10.12 -4.51 19.74
CA ASP A 242 -10.87 -3.56 20.56
C ASP A 242 -12.16 -3.16 19.83
N PRO A 243 -13.35 -3.51 20.37
CA PRO A 243 -14.63 -3.20 19.72
C PRO A 243 -14.91 -1.70 19.63
N ALA A 244 -14.19 -0.87 20.40
CA ALA A 244 -14.31 0.59 20.34
C ALA A 244 -13.57 1.18 19.13
N CYS A 245 -12.69 0.42 18.49
CA CYS A 245 -11.91 0.83 17.33
C CYS A 245 -12.33 0.06 16.09
N ARG A 246 -12.60 0.77 15.00
CA ARG A 246 -12.92 0.13 13.71
C ARG A 246 -11.74 -0.66 13.15
N TYR A 247 -10.55 -0.08 13.26
CA TYR A 247 -9.26 -0.63 12.84
C TYR A 247 -8.14 0.14 13.56
N LYS A 248 -6.91 -0.32 13.44
CA LYS A 248 -5.72 0.40 13.90
C LYS A 248 -4.95 0.92 12.70
N VAL A 249 -4.18 1.98 12.90
CA VAL A 249 -3.34 2.59 11.88
C VAL A 249 -1.92 2.69 12.38
N MET A 250 -1.00 1.96 11.77
CA MET A 250 0.43 2.13 12.04
C MET A 250 0.92 3.43 11.41
N VAL A 251 1.67 4.20 12.19
CA VAL A 251 2.33 5.44 11.76
C VAL A 251 3.73 5.51 12.36
N PRO A 252 4.72 6.14 11.68
CA PRO A 252 6.08 6.26 12.21
C PRO A 252 6.12 7.21 13.41
N ASP A 253 7.03 6.91 14.36
CA ASP A 253 7.27 7.77 15.51
C ASP A 253 8.73 7.71 15.95
N THR A 254 9.46 8.81 15.74
CA THR A 254 10.87 8.90 16.13
C THR A 254 11.04 9.08 17.64
N GLY A 255 10.03 9.67 18.29
CA GLY A 255 10.01 9.83 19.75
C GLY A 255 9.90 8.49 20.47
N VAL A 256 9.05 7.57 19.94
CA VAL A 256 8.96 6.18 20.45
C VAL A 256 10.31 5.48 20.32
N ALA A 257 10.97 5.57 19.18
CA ALA A 257 12.29 4.95 18.96
C ALA A 257 13.33 5.49 19.95
N LEU A 258 13.46 6.81 20.05
CA LEU A 258 14.42 7.44 20.97
C LEU A 258 14.11 7.13 22.45
N SER A 259 12.83 7.06 22.83
CA SER A 259 12.41 6.71 24.18
C SER A 259 12.78 5.28 24.54
N LEU A 260 12.57 4.32 23.66
CA LEU A 260 12.98 2.93 23.85
C LEU A 260 14.51 2.82 24.04
N MET A 261 15.29 3.51 23.21
CA MET A 261 16.75 3.52 23.31
C MET A 261 17.24 4.14 24.62
N ARG A 262 16.64 5.27 25.06
CA ARG A 262 16.96 5.87 26.36
C ARG A 262 16.63 4.91 27.49
N GLN A 263 15.47 4.26 27.45
CA GLN A 263 15.06 3.25 28.44
C GLN A 263 16.06 2.09 28.52
N TRP A 264 16.47 1.50 27.42
CA TRP A 264 17.44 0.41 27.42
C TRP A 264 18.82 0.84 27.93
N ARG A 265 19.30 2.03 27.54
CA ARG A 265 20.53 2.59 28.07
C ARG A 265 20.46 2.76 29.60
N ASP A 266 19.37 3.34 30.11
CA ASP A 266 19.17 3.61 31.53
C ASP A 266 19.08 2.31 32.37
N HIS A 267 18.74 1.19 31.72
CA HIS A 267 18.83 -0.15 32.29
C HIS A 267 20.20 -0.83 32.10
N GLY A 268 21.22 -0.10 31.67
CA GLY A 268 22.60 -0.60 31.58
C GLY A 268 22.96 -1.27 30.25
N HIS A 269 22.09 -1.15 29.22
CA HIS A 269 22.33 -1.81 27.93
C HIS A 269 22.87 -0.85 26.84
N GLY A 270 23.48 0.27 27.23
CA GLY A 270 23.99 1.27 26.30
C GLY A 270 25.01 0.76 25.28
N ALA A 271 25.83 -0.24 25.66
CA ALA A 271 26.78 -0.87 24.76
C ALA A 271 26.18 -1.89 23.78
N ALA A 272 24.89 -2.22 23.88
CA ALA A 272 24.25 -3.17 22.98
C ALA A 272 24.25 -2.66 21.53
N VAL A 273 24.64 -3.56 20.61
CA VAL A 273 24.76 -3.26 19.18
C VAL A 273 23.40 -3.40 18.51
N MET A 274 23.07 -2.43 17.66
CA MET A 274 21.89 -2.41 16.81
C MET A 274 22.31 -2.40 15.34
N PHE A 275 21.43 -2.85 14.46
CA PHE A 275 21.61 -2.79 13.00
C PHE A 275 22.92 -3.46 12.56
N ASP A 276 23.26 -4.58 13.16
CA ASP A 276 24.57 -5.25 13.07
C ASP A 276 25.00 -5.64 11.64
N ILE A 277 24.03 -5.72 10.73
CA ILE A 277 24.23 -6.09 9.31
C ILE A 277 24.04 -4.91 8.34
N TYR A 278 23.72 -3.71 8.83
CA TYR A 278 23.48 -2.53 8.02
C TYR A 278 24.64 -1.53 8.11
N PRO A 279 24.78 -0.60 7.13
CA PRO A 279 25.76 0.48 7.21
C PRO A 279 25.63 1.35 8.46
N GLU A 280 24.40 1.43 9.01
CA GLU A 280 24.04 2.19 10.21
C GLU A 280 24.39 1.47 11.53
N LYS A 281 25.10 0.36 11.46
CA LYS A 281 25.56 -0.39 12.66
C LYS A 281 26.11 0.55 13.72
N THR A 282 25.52 0.49 14.92
CA THR A 282 25.88 1.38 16.03
C THR A 282 25.53 0.73 17.37
N THR A 283 25.96 1.34 18.48
CA THR A 283 25.46 1.02 19.82
C THR A 283 24.39 2.03 20.24
N ILE A 284 23.59 1.68 21.24
CA ILE A 284 22.60 2.60 21.83
C ILE A 284 23.28 3.89 22.31
N ASP A 285 24.41 3.76 23.05
CA ASP A 285 25.17 4.91 23.54
C ASP A 285 25.68 5.80 22.41
N ALA A 286 26.25 5.20 21.37
CA ALA A 286 26.78 5.96 20.22
C ALA A 286 25.66 6.69 19.46
N LEU A 287 24.51 6.03 19.27
CA LEU A 287 23.35 6.65 18.63
C LEU A 287 22.86 7.86 19.45
N LEU A 288 22.65 7.66 20.75
CA LEU A 288 22.13 8.73 21.62
C LEU A 288 23.15 9.86 21.87
N ALA A 289 24.44 9.58 21.77
CA ALA A 289 25.51 10.58 21.84
C ALA A 289 25.61 11.42 20.55
N ASN A 290 25.07 10.92 19.44
CA ASN A 290 24.99 11.70 18.19
C ASN A 290 23.86 12.73 18.28
N THR A 291 24.16 13.87 18.93
CA THR A 291 23.16 14.94 19.18
C THR A 291 22.55 15.53 17.91
N ALA A 292 23.32 15.56 16.80
CA ALA A 292 22.81 16.03 15.51
C ALA A 292 21.75 15.09 14.96
N LEU A 293 21.98 13.77 14.99
CA LEU A 293 21.02 12.74 14.57
C LEU A 293 19.77 12.77 15.44
N VAL A 294 19.92 12.87 16.75
CA VAL A 294 18.79 12.97 17.70
C VAL A 294 17.95 14.22 17.37
N ALA A 295 18.58 15.39 17.30
CA ALA A 295 17.87 16.64 17.00
C ALA A 295 17.20 16.63 15.61
N TYR A 296 17.81 15.97 14.62
CA TYR A 296 17.21 15.79 13.30
C TYR A 296 15.92 14.97 13.40
N ASN A 297 15.93 13.82 14.09
CA ASN A 297 14.76 12.96 14.22
C ASN A 297 13.65 13.62 15.08
N GLU A 298 14.00 14.36 16.14
CA GLU A 298 13.03 15.13 16.93
C GLU A 298 12.39 16.26 16.09
N ARG A 299 13.15 16.92 15.23
CA ARG A 299 12.62 17.90 14.28
C ARG A 299 11.71 17.26 13.23
N LEU A 300 12.14 16.13 12.66
CA LEU A 300 11.37 15.34 11.69
C LEU A 300 10.00 14.97 12.25
N GLN A 301 9.95 14.45 13.49
CA GLN A 301 8.69 14.14 14.16
C GLN A 301 7.77 15.35 14.22
N ARG A 302 8.28 16.45 14.72
CA ARG A 302 7.49 17.66 14.96
C ARG A 302 7.02 18.34 13.67
N GLU A 303 7.89 18.40 12.66
CA GLU A 303 7.67 19.26 11.48
C GLU A 303 7.06 18.52 10.28
N ARG A 304 7.16 17.18 10.24
CA ARG A 304 6.70 16.40 9.09
C ARG A 304 5.76 15.26 9.47
N ILE A 305 6.13 14.44 10.46
CA ILE A 305 5.35 13.23 10.82
C ILE A 305 4.06 13.62 11.54
N GLU A 306 4.12 14.43 12.60
CA GLU A 306 2.91 14.84 13.35
C GLU A 306 1.90 15.63 12.49
N PRO A 307 2.29 16.54 11.60
CA PRO A 307 1.34 17.16 10.67
C PRO A 307 0.63 16.15 9.76
N ALA A 308 1.36 15.14 9.24
CA ALA A 308 0.76 14.10 8.41
C ALA A 308 -0.20 13.21 9.21
N ILE A 309 0.16 12.84 10.44
CA ILE A 309 -0.73 12.09 11.36
C ILE A 309 -1.97 12.93 11.69
N SER A 310 -1.81 14.22 11.95
CA SER A 310 -2.93 15.13 12.24
C SER A 310 -3.90 15.23 11.06
N MET A 311 -3.38 15.26 9.84
CA MET A 311 -4.21 15.21 8.63
C MET A 311 -4.95 13.88 8.52
N LEU A 312 -4.29 12.74 8.72
CA LEU A 312 -4.94 11.42 8.74
C LEU A 312 -6.07 11.36 9.77
N LYS A 313 -5.82 11.85 11.00
CA LYS A 313 -6.84 11.89 12.05
C LYS A 313 -8.06 12.72 11.62
N SER A 314 -7.82 13.90 11.09
CA SER A 314 -8.89 14.81 10.65
C SER A 314 -9.71 14.21 9.50
N GLU A 315 -9.03 13.70 8.47
CA GLU A 315 -9.64 13.25 7.23
C GLU A 315 -10.34 11.88 7.34
N LEU A 316 -9.84 11.00 8.23
CA LEU A 316 -10.40 9.66 8.44
C LEU A 316 -11.23 9.56 9.72
N GLY A 317 -11.32 10.64 10.51
CA GLY A 317 -12.02 10.67 11.79
C GLY A 317 -11.40 9.74 12.85
N LEU A 318 -10.06 9.64 12.87
CA LEU A 318 -9.35 8.75 13.78
C LEU A 318 -9.16 9.39 15.15
N GLN A 319 -9.27 8.56 16.18
CA GLN A 319 -8.89 8.91 17.55
C GLN A 319 -7.46 8.41 17.85
N GLU A 320 -6.81 8.97 18.88
CA GLU A 320 -5.45 8.56 19.26
C GLU A 320 -5.36 7.05 19.57
N VAL A 321 -6.41 6.48 20.14
CA VAL A 321 -6.48 5.05 20.48
C VAL A 321 -6.45 4.14 19.25
N GLU A 322 -6.79 4.65 18.06
CA GLU A 322 -6.71 3.91 16.80
C GLU A 322 -5.29 3.94 16.19
N LEU A 323 -4.42 4.85 16.66
CA LEU A 323 -3.05 4.92 16.17
C LEU A 323 -2.14 3.90 16.86
N VAL A 324 -1.26 3.29 16.08
CA VAL A 324 -0.13 2.48 16.56
C VAL A 324 1.14 3.19 16.13
N ARG A 325 1.76 3.90 17.07
CA ARG A 325 3.01 4.64 16.85
C ARG A 325 4.18 3.68 16.86
N VAL A 326 4.82 3.51 15.70
CA VAL A 326 5.85 2.50 15.47
C VAL A 326 7.23 3.16 15.51
N PRO A 327 8.24 2.55 16.19
CA PRO A 327 9.58 3.12 16.27
C PRO A 327 10.17 3.29 14.88
N TYR A 328 10.59 4.52 14.58
CA TYR A 328 11.18 4.91 13.30
C TYR A 328 12.36 5.84 13.55
N LEU A 329 13.45 5.65 12.84
CA LEU A 329 14.59 6.59 12.77
C LEU A 329 15.12 6.64 11.36
N GLN A 330 15.61 7.81 10.96
CA GLN A 330 16.28 7.97 9.69
C GLN A 330 17.53 8.86 9.82
N THR A 331 18.43 8.70 8.87
CA THR A 331 19.61 9.55 8.70
C THR A 331 19.22 10.88 8.04
N GLU A 332 20.12 11.85 8.06
CA GLU A 332 19.92 13.13 7.32
C GLU A 332 19.80 12.95 5.80
N SER A 333 20.31 11.83 5.26
CA SER A 333 20.11 11.45 3.86
C SER A 333 18.72 10.87 3.57
N ARG A 334 17.83 10.84 4.57
CA ARG A 334 16.47 10.30 4.52
C ARG A 334 16.40 8.77 4.44
N ALA A 335 17.53 8.05 4.57
CA ALA A 335 17.52 6.60 4.65
C ALA A 335 17.02 6.14 6.02
N ALA A 336 16.07 5.21 6.06
CA ALA A 336 15.59 4.61 7.30
C ALA A 336 16.74 3.83 7.96
N MET A 337 16.98 4.05 9.25
CA MET A 337 17.97 3.31 10.05
C MET A 337 17.36 2.02 10.61
N ILE A 338 16.13 2.12 11.13
CA ILE A 338 15.31 0.95 11.48
C ILE A 338 14.63 0.50 10.20
N PRO A 339 14.72 -0.79 9.80
CA PRO A 339 13.86 -1.33 8.76
C PRO A 339 12.42 -0.94 9.02
N ASN A 340 11.78 -0.29 8.03
CA ASN A 340 10.51 0.38 8.25
C ASN A 340 9.39 -0.62 8.57
N LEU A 341 9.07 -0.75 9.85
CA LEU A 341 8.07 -1.69 10.37
C LEU A 341 6.64 -1.40 9.88
N ILE A 342 6.38 -0.18 9.40
CA ILE A 342 5.09 0.19 8.79
C ILE A 342 4.95 -0.50 7.43
N ASN A 343 6.05 -0.60 6.68
CA ASN A 343 6.12 -1.25 5.37
C ASN A 343 6.08 -2.79 5.52
N SER A 344 5.04 -3.29 6.21
CA SER A 344 4.75 -4.68 6.52
C SER A 344 3.59 -5.19 5.67
N LEU A 345 3.54 -6.50 5.42
CA LEU A 345 2.45 -7.15 4.71
C LEU A 345 1.41 -7.68 5.71
N VAL A 346 0.18 -7.17 5.63
CA VAL A 346 -0.98 -7.71 6.34
C VAL A 346 -1.62 -8.81 5.50
N VAL A 347 -1.73 -10.01 6.06
CA VAL A 347 -2.27 -11.18 5.37
C VAL A 347 -3.02 -12.11 6.32
N ASN A 348 -4.35 -12.19 6.18
CA ASN A 348 -5.26 -13.19 6.78
C ASN A 348 -4.95 -13.56 8.26
N GLY A 349 -4.88 -12.57 9.15
CA GLY A 349 -4.59 -12.79 10.57
C GLY A 349 -3.11 -12.74 10.94
N HIS A 350 -2.23 -12.51 9.97
CA HIS A 350 -0.78 -12.43 10.16
C HIS A 350 -0.24 -11.06 9.71
N LEU A 351 0.82 -10.60 10.38
CA LEU A 351 1.60 -9.41 10.03
C LEU A 351 3.03 -9.85 9.73
N VAL A 352 3.41 -9.82 8.46
CA VAL A 352 4.79 -10.11 8.05
C VAL A 352 5.57 -8.81 8.05
N ALA A 353 6.46 -8.65 9.00
CA ALA A 353 7.22 -7.44 9.25
C ALA A 353 8.71 -7.62 8.88
N PRO A 354 9.40 -6.53 8.50
CA PRO A 354 10.85 -6.55 8.36
C PRO A 354 11.51 -6.86 9.71
N ASP A 355 12.68 -7.53 9.68
CA ASP A 355 13.47 -7.75 10.87
C ASP A 355 14.21 -6.46 11.28
N PRO A 356 13.82 -5.81 12.41
CA PRO A 356 14.31 -4.49 12.78
C PRO A 356 15.76 -4.47 13.25
N ARG A 357 16.39 -5.64 13.50
CA ARG A 357 17.77 -5.75 13.94
C ARG A 357 18.10 -4.84 15.15
N GLY A 358 17.22 -4.87 16.13
CA GLY A 358 17.36 -4.12 17.38
C GLY A 358 18.46 -4.67 18.28
N PRO A 359 18.68 -4.03 19.44
CA PRO A 359 19.66 -4.54 20.39
C PRO A 359 19.18 -5.88 20.95
N VAL A 360 20.10 -6.84 21.01
CA VAL A 360 19.83 -8.16 21.61
C VAL A 360 20.18 -8.09 23.11
N ILE A 361 19.14 -8.20 23.95
CA ILE A 361 19.25 -8.21 25.40
C ILE A 361 18.60 -9.51 25.89
N ASP A 362 19.30 -10.26 26.70
CA ASP A 362 18.88 -11.59 27.22
C ASP A 362 18.41 -12.53 26.08
N GLY A 363 19.13 -12.51 24.96
CA GLY A 363 18.87 -13.36 23.80
C GLY A 363 17.64 -12.96 22.97
N LYS A 364 17.04 -11.79 23.21
CA LYS A 364 15.87 -11.30 22.49
C LYS A 364 16.16 -9.97 21.84
N ASP A 365 15.76 -9.82 20.59
CA ASP A 365 15.74 -8.54 19.90
C ASP A 365 14.67 -7.63 20.53
N GLN A 366 15.09 -6.51 21.08
CA GLN A 366 14.20 -5.63 21.85
C GLN A 366 13.26 -4.79 20.94
N LEU A 367 13.66 -4.46 19.73
CA LEU A 367 12.75 -3.81 18.78
C LEU A 367 11.64 -4.77 18.32
N GLN A 368 11.96 -6.05 18.11
CA GLN A 368 10.94 -7.07 17.83
C GLN A 368 9.95 -7.22 18.99
N GLN A 369 10.44 -7.24 20.26
CA GLN A 369 9.56 -7.32 21.42
C GLN A 369 8.68 -6.08 21.55
N ALA A 370 9.24 -4.89 21.40
CA ALA A 370 8.50 -3.63 21.43
C ALA A 370 7.42 -3.60 20.34
N PHE A 371 7.76 -3.96 19.12
CA PHE A 371 6.81 -3.97 17.99
C PHE A 371 5.65 -4.94 18.24
N ARG A 372 5.92 -6.18 18.71
CA ARG A 372 4.85 -7.13 19.08
C ARG A 372 3.89 -6.55 20.11
N THR A 373 4.42 -5.83 21.11
CA THR A 373 3.61 -5.18 22.15
C THR A 373 2.76 -4.05 21.56
N LEU A 374 3.34 -3.21 20.71
CA LEU A 374 2.65 -2.07 20.09
C LEU A 374 1.48 -2.51 19.20
N VAL A 375 1.65 -3.57 18.43
CA VAL A 375 0.61 -4.07 17.51
C VAL A 375 -0.33 -5.10 18.12
N ALA A 376 -0.17 -5.47 19.41
CA ALA A 376 -0.94 -6.53 20.06
C ALA A 376 -2.46 -6.32 19.97
N SER A 377 -2.91 -5.06 20.02
CA SER A 377 -4.34 -4.70 19.88
C SER A 377 -4.92 -4.96 18.49
N SER A 378 -4.08 -5.32 17.51
CA SER A 378 -4.55 -5.75 16.19
C SER A 378 -5.05 -7.19 16.18
N GLY A 379 -4.59 -8.03 17.12
CA GLY A 379 -4.86 -9.46 17.14
C GLY A 379 -4.09 -10.24 16.09
N LEU A 380 -3.18 -9.61 15.33
CA LEU A 380 -2.38 -10.28 14.31
C LEU A 380 -1.20 -11.04 14.91
N GLU A 381 -0.90 -12.20 14.34
CA GLU A 381 0.33 -12.92 14.63
C GLU A 381 1.49 -12.30 13.84
N VAL A 382 2.54 -11.81 14.56
CA VAL A 382 3.66 -11.10 13.95
C VAL A 382 4.79 -12.06 13.59
N HIS A 383 5.23 -12.00 12.34
CA HIS A 383 6.36 -12.77 11.80
C HIS A 383 7.41 -11.82 11.24
N PHE A 384 8.63 -11.89 11.77
CA PHE A 384 9.76 -11.14 11.20
C PHE A 384 10.46 -11.98 10.13
N VAL A 385 10.78 -11.32 9.01
CA VAL A 385 11.48 -11.91 7.87
C VAL A 385 12.76 -11.15 7.56
N ASP A 386 13.78 -11.85 7.10
CA ASP A 386 15.04 -11.22 6.68
C ASP A 386 14.83 -10.47 5.36
N ASP A 387 14.59 -9.19 5.46
CA ASP A 387 14.41 -8.28 4.34
C ASP A 387 15.65 -7.44 4.01
N ARG A 388 16.83 -7.83 4.52
CA ARG A 388 18.10 -7.10 4.39
C ARG A 388 18.36 -6.55 3.00
N ARG A 389 18.09 -7.32 1.94
CA ARG A 389 18.30 -6.87 0.56
C ARG A 389 17.36 -5.71 0.21
N TYR A 390 16.11 -5.78 0.66
CA TYR A 390 15.12 -4.75 0.44
C TYR A 390 15.47 -3.48 1.22
N HIS A 391 15.79 -3.62 2.51
CA HIS A 391 16.17 -2.49 3.34
C HIS A 391 17.41 -1.73 2.82
N THR A 392 18.47 -2.45 2.45
CA THR A 392 19.68 -1.82 1.89
C THR A 392 19.45 -1.14 0.54
N TRP A 393 18.31 -1.37 -0.10
CA TRP A 393 17.84 -0.72 -1.32
C TRP A 393 16.66 0.23 -1.08
N SER A 394 16.47 0.63 0.18
CA SER A 394 15.51 1.64 0.63
C SER A 394 14.04 1.26 0.50
N GLY A 395 13.72 -0.03 0.66
CA GLY A 395 12.34 -0.54 0.81
C GLY A 395 12.30 -1.69 1.79
N ASN A 396 11.13 -2.25 2.06
CA ASN A 396 10.97 -3.35 3.01
C ASN A 396 9.95 -4.39 2.48
N VAL A 397 9.21 -5.04 3.38
CA VAL A 397 8.38 -6.20 3.07
C VAL A 397 7.24 -5.86 2.11
N HIS A 398 6.48 -4.78 2.37
CA HIS A 398 5.36 -4.37 1.52
C HIS A 398 5.84 -4.01 0.12
N CYS A 399 6.87 -3.16 0.00
CA CYS A 399 7.49 -2.82 -1.28
C CYS A 399 7.91 -4.06 -2.09
N GLY A 400 8.38 -5.12 -1.40
CA GLY A 400 8.87 -6.37 -2.01
C GLY A 400 7.76 -7.35 -2.42
N THR A 401 6.52 -7.12 -2.01
CA THR A 401 5.38 -8.00 -2.22
C THR A 401 4.23 -7.27 -2.89
N ASN A 402 3.26 -8.01 -3.41
CA ASN A 402 1.97 -7.48 -3.83
C ASN A 402 0.91 -8.54 -3.54
N ALA A 403 -0.36 -8.18 -3.42
CA ALA A 403 -1.39 -9.14 -3.05
C ALA A 403 -2.65 -9.01 -3.90
N ARG A 404 -3.12 -10.14 -4.42
CA ARG A 404 -4.50 -10.25 -4.90
C ARG A 404 -5.40 -10.54 -3.70
N ARG A 405 -6.44 -9.73 -3.54
CA ARG A 405 -7.36 -9.82 -2.40
C ARG A 405 -8.78 -10.12 -2.85
N GLU A 406 -9.59 -10.65 -1.95
CA GLU A 406 -11.02 -10.81 -2.17
C GLU A 406 -11.72 -9.46 -2.21
N PRO A 407 -12.76 -9.31 -3.05
CA PRO A 407 -13.57 -8.10 -3.08
C PRO A 407 -14.33 -7.91 -1.77
N TYR A 408 -14.89 -6.73 -1.61
CA TYR A 408 -15.80 -6.43 -0.50
C TYR A 408 -17.09 -7.26 -0.63
N ASP A 409 -17.63 -7.74 0.50
CA ASP A 409 -18.89 -8.51 0.55
C ASP A 409 -20.08 -7.67 0.08
N THR A 410 -20.07 -6.38 0.38
CA THR A 410 -21.12 -5.45 -0.06
C THR A 410 -20.84 -4.94 -1.47
N PRO A 411 -21.72 -5.23 -2.45
CA PRO A 411 -21.55 -4.74 -3.79
C PRO A 411 -21.65 -3.20 -3.84
N TRP A 412 -20.84 -2.56 -4.69
CA TRP A 412 -20.81 -1.10 -4.81
C TRP A 412 -22.15 -0.46 -5.18
N TRP A 413 -23.06 -1.20 -5.81
CA TRP A 413 -24.39 -0.72 -6.17
C TRP A 413 -25.43 -0.89 -5.05
N ALA A 414 -25.15 -1.59 -3.96
CA ALA A 414 -26.05 -1.80 -2.84
C ALA A 414 -25.99 -0.69 -1.79
N ALA A 415 -24.85 -0.04 -1.64
CA ALA A 415 -24.78 1.17 -0.82
C ALA A 415 -25.37 2.31 -1.62
N GLY A 416 -26.42 2.96 -1.09
CA GLY A 416 -27.00 4.16 -1.71
C GLY A 416 -25.88 5.14 -2.07
N ARG A 417 -26.11 5.98 -3.10
CA ARG A 417 -25.13 7.03 -3.48
C ARG A 417 -24.75 7.84 -2.24
N PRO A 418 -23.44 8.12 -2.04
CA PRO A 418 -23.03 9.06 -0.99
C PRO A 418 -23.66 10.43 -1.19
#